data_55fd932e6dc0cf857a748f064ca11754
#
_entry.id   55fd932e6dc0cf857a748f064ca11754
#
_cell.length_a   1.000
_cell.length_b   1.000
_cell.length_c   1.000
_cell.angle_alpha   90.00
_cell.angle_beta   90.00
_cell.angle_gamma   90.00
#
_symmetry.space_group_name_H-M   'P 1'
#
loop_
_entity.id
_entity.type
_entity.pdbx_description
1 polymer ?
#
loop_
_entity_poly.entity_id
_entity_poly.type
_entity_poly.pdbx_seq_one_letter_code
_entity_poly.pdbx_strand_id
1 'polypeptide(L)'
;LGKKLFITGKGRCNITNACPADEFLTHVVTNPRFLYSTFSQFNNEDMMDYLEEIGLPIKTERGQRVFPQSDRSSDVIDALKKQCKKGGVQIYYHTEVKELLFDEEKENCVGVLLSDGKKMMGDSVILACGGFSYASTGSNGSGYTLAKQAGHKIKSIEPSLVPFEMKEMWCKDLMGLTLKNIG
;
A
#
# COMPACT_ATOMS: atom_id res chain seq x y z
N LEU A 1 4.43 -12.28 -0.33
CA LEU A 1 3.24 -11.44 -0.48
C LEU A 1 3.00 -10.65 0.81
N GLY A 2 2.59 -9.38 0.68
CA GLY A 2 2.12 -8.60 1.82
C GLY A 2 3.18 -8.17 2.84
N LYS A 3 4.47 -8.15 2.53
CA LYS A 3 5.53 -7.75 3.48
C LYS A 3 5.28 -6.38 4.13
N LYS A 4 4.79 -5.41 3.34
CA LYS A 4 4.44 -4.08 3.85
C LYS A 4 3.25 -4.15 4.80
N LEU A 5 2.17 -4.83 4.42
CA LEU A 5 1.00 -5.03 5.27
C LEU A 5 1.38 -5.70 6.59
N PHE A 6 2.28 -6.68 6.53
CA PHE A 6 2.70 -7.43 7.70
C PHE A 6 3.32 -6.56 8.79
N ILE A 7 4.07 -5.51 8.44
CA ILE A 7 4.74 -4.64 9.42
C ILE A 7 3.91 -3.43 9.85
N THR A 8 2.83 -3.09 9.12
CA THR A 8 2.01 -1.92 9.46
C THR A 8 1.26 -2.12 10.77
N GLY A 9 0.93 -1.02 11.44
CA GLY A 9 0.22 -1.06 12.71
C GLY A 9 0.93 -1.89 13.80
N LYS A 10 2.26 -1.94 13.80
CA LYS A 10 3.08 -2.77 14.70
C LYS A 10 2.75 -4.27 14.58
N GLY A 11 2.58 -4.76 13.36
CA GLY A 11 2.26 -6.16 13.07
C GLY A 11 0.77 -6.51 13.13
N ARG A 12 -0.10 -5.52 13.38
CA ARG A 12 -1.55 -5.73 13.43
C ARG A 12 -2.28 -5.39 12.12
N CYS A 13 -1.62 -4.69 11.20
CA CYS A 13 -2.18 -4.11 9.98
C CYS A 13 -3.26 -3.05 10.26
N ASN A 14 -2.87 -1.79 10.38
CA ASN A 14 -3.83 -0.69 10.33
C ASN A 14 -4.38 -0.60 8.89
N ILE A 15 -5.61 -1.06 8.68
CA ILE A 15 -6.23 -1.24 7.36
C ILE A 15 -6.61 0.10 6.76
N THR A 16 -7.45 0.85 7.49
CA THR A 16 -7.99 2.14 7.09
C THR A 16 -8.40 2.95 8.32
N ASN A 17 -9.11 4.04 8.09
CA ASN A 17 -9.77 4.85 9.11
C ASN A 17 -11.29 4.84 8.85
N ALA A 18 -12.09 4.68 9.89
CA ALA A 18 -13.55 4.60 9.82
C ALA A 18 -14.26 5.97 9.86
N CYS A 19 -13.52 7.07 9.65
CA CYS A 19 -14.16 8.38 9.51
C CYS A 19 -15.01 8.45 8.22
N PRO A 20 -16.03 9.33 8.15
CA PRO A 20 -16.78 9.57 6.93
C PRO A 20 -15.86 9.91 5.74
N ALA A 21 -16.24 9.49 4.53
CA ALA A 21 -15.39 9.64 3.34
C ALA A 21 -15.01 11.10 3.02
N ASP A 22 -15.92 12.04 3.30
CA ASP A 22 -15.67 13.48 3.14
C ASP A 22 -14.66 13.99 4.17
N GLU A 23 -14.75 13.55 5.42
CA GLU A 23 -13.77 13.85 6.46
C GLU A 23 -12.41 13.25 6.10
N PHE A 24 -12.37 12.02 5.60
CA PHE A 24 -11.12 11.36 5.17
C PHE A 24 -10.33 12.23 4.19
N LEU A 25 -11.01 12.80 3.20
CA LEU A 25 -10.39 13.63 2.19
C LEU A 25 -9.80 14.94 2.74
N THR A 26 -10.31 15.46 3.85
CA THR A 26 -9.75 16.66 4.51
C THR A 26 -8.38 16.41 5.12
N HIS A 27 -8.06 15.15 5.44
CA HIS A 27 -6.77 14.74 5.97
C HIS A 27 -5.70 14.49 4.89
N VAL A 28 -6.07 14.57 3.62
CA VAL A 28 -5.11 14.48 2.50
C VAL A 28 -4.39 15.80 2.34
N VAL A 29 -3.14 15.86 2.77
CA VAL A 29 -2.34 17.10 2.89
C VAL A 29 -2.13 17.81 1.55
N THR A 30 -2.01 17.07 0.46
CA THR A 30 -1.69 17.65 -0.86
C THR A 30 -2.64 17.12 -1.92
N ASN A 31 -3.30 18.04 -2.64
CA ASN A 31 -4.17 17.76 -3.77
C ASN A 31 -5.27 16.69 -3.51
N PRO A 32 -6.13 16.85 -2.48
CA PRO A 32 -7.18 15.87 -2.18
C PRO A 32 -8.16 15.67 -3.35
N ARG A 33 -8.35 16.69 -4.21
CA ARG A 33 -9.22 16.61 -5.39
C ARG A 33 -8.84 15.50 -6.36
N PHE A 34 -7.57 15.13 -6.40
CA PHE A 34 -7.10 14.02 -7.23
C PHE A 34 -7.77 12.69 -6.85
N LEU A 35 -8.15 12.52 -5.59
CA LEU A 35 -8.76 11.30 -5.08
C LEU A 35 -10.30 11.26 -5.21
N TYR A 36 -10.97 12.38 -5.53
CA TYR A 36 -12.43 12.45 -5.52
C TYR A 36 -13.09 11.38 -6.40
N SER A 37 -12.62 11.22 -7.64
CA SER A 37 -13.17 10.20 -8.54
C SER A 37 -12.93 8.77 -8.02
N THR A 38 -11.76 8.50 -7.46
CA THR A 38 -11.45 7.18 -6.89
C THR A 38 -12.31 6.90 -5.66
N PHE A 39 -12.41 7.87 -4.75
CA PHE A 39 -13.21 7.73 -3.53
C PHE A 39 -14.71 7.64 -3.79
N SER A 40 -15.22 8.23 -4.88
CA SER A 40 -16.62 8.06 -5.26
C SER A 40 -16.95 6.67 -5.80
N GLN A 41 -15.95 5.89 -6.18
CA GLN A 41 -16.12 4.52 -6.68
C GLN A 41 -15.77 3.46 -5.64
N PHE A 42 -14.77 3.72 -4.81
CA PHE A 42 -14.33 2.82 -3.75
C PHE A 42 -13.60 3.61 -2.66
N ASN A 43 -14.21 3.75 -1.52
CA ASN A 43 -13.73 4.54 -0.39
C ASN A 43 -13.30 3.65 0.80
N ASN A 44 -13.05 4.26 1.95
CA ASN A 44 -12.64 3.57 3.17
C ASN A 44 -13.75 2.71 3.78
N GLU A 45 -15.02 3.09 3.63
CA GLU A 45 -16.17 2.30 4.08
C GLU A 45 -16.34 1.07 3.19
N ASP A 46 -16.28 1.25 1.85
CA ASP A 46 -16.32 0.13 0.90
C ASP A 46 -15.20 -0.90 1.15
N MET A 47 -14.00 -0.42 1.57
CA MET A 47 -12.90 -1.32 1.95
C MET A 47 -13.25 -2.13 3.20
N MET A 48 -13.91 -1.54 4.19
CA MET A 48 -14.33 -2.23 5.41
C MET A 48 -15.37 -3.29 5.08
N ASP A 49 -16.40 -2.92 4.34
CA ASP A 49 -17.48 -3.82 3.89
C ASP A 49 -16.91 -4.99 3.07
N TYR A 50 -16.02 -4.69 2.12
CA TYR A 50 -15.35 -5.72 1.33
C TYR A 50 -14.58 -6.73 2.19
N LEU A 51 -13.85 -6.28 3.21
CA LEU A 51 -13.09 -7.18 4.07
C LEU A 51 -14.01 -8.08 4.91
N GLU A 52 -15.11 -7.53 5.44
CA GLU A 52 -16.12 -8.31 6.16
C GLU A 52 -16.83 -9.31 5.23
N GLU A 53 -17.19 -8.91 4.01
CA GLU A 53 -17.79 -9.76 2.99
C GLU A 53 -16.91 -10.97 2.64
N ILE A 54 -15.60 -10.77 2.56
CA ILE A 54 -14.65 -11.86 2.30
C ILE A 54 -14.34 -12.72 3.53
N GLY A 55 -14.98 -12.42 4.65
CA GLY A 55 -14.90 -13.20 5.89
C GLY A 55 -13.74 -12.82 6.80
N LEU A 56 -13.24 -11.57 6.72
CA LEU A 56 -12.27 -11.02 7.65
C LEU A 56 -12.97 -10.09 8.65
N PRO A 57 -13.25 -10.51 9.89
CA PRO A 57 -13.81 -9.63 10.91
C PRO A 57 -12.83 -8.50 11.25
N ILE A 58 -13.36 -7.28 11.32
CA ILE A 58 -12.60 -6.08 11.64
C ILE A 58 -13.11 -5.42 12.92
N LYS A 59 -12.33 -4.51 13.47
CA LYS A 59 -12.69 -3.66 14.63
C LYS A 59 -12.17 -2.25 14.44
N THR A 60 -12.91 -1.30 14.99
CA THR A 60 -12.50 0.10 15.05
C THR A 60 -11.99 0.43 16.45
N GLU A 61 -10.83 1.04 16.56
CA GLU A 61 -10.21 1.48 17.80
C GLU A 61 -10.17 3.01 17.91
N ARG A 62 -9.66 3.52 19.02
CA ARG A 62 -9.49 4.96 19.25
C ARG A 62 -8.86 5.66 18.05
N GLY A 63 -9.38 6.82 17.67
CA GLY A 63 -8.97 7.57 16.49
C GLY A 63 -9.48 6.95 15.18
N GLN A 64 -10.57 6.19 15.27
CA GLN A 64 -11.25 5.55 14.14
C GLN A 64 -10.34 4.62 13.30
N ARG A 65 -9.26 4.11 13.89
CA ARG A 65 -8.33 3.21 13.21
C ARG A 65 -8.93 1.82 13.12
N VAL A 66 -8.87 1.24 11.93
CA VAL A 66 -9.45 -0.07 11.63
C VAL A 66 -8.36 -1.15 11.61
N PHE A 67 -8.59 -2.23 12.34
CA PHE A 67 -7.71 -3.38 12.44
C PHE A 67 -8.49 -4.69 12.24
N PRO A 68 -7.83 -5.80 11.88
CA PRO A 68 -8.47 -7.11 11.97
C PRO A 68 -8.81 -7.41 13.43
N GLN A 69 -9.93 -8.09 13.68
CA GLN A 69 -10.39 -8.45 15.03
C GLN A 69 -9.33 -9.27 15.79
N SER A 70 -8.55 -10.07 15.07
CA SER A 70 -7.50 -10.93 15.61
C SER A 70 -6.21 -10.20 16.00
N ASP A 71 -6.05 -8.93 15.66
CA ASP A 71 -4.80 -8.17 15.79
C ASP A 71 -3.60 -8.80 15.05
N ARG A 72 -3.84 -9.59 14.02
CA ARG A 72 -2.79 -10.24 13.24
C ARG A 72 -2.85 -9.81 11.76
N SER A 73 -1.79 -9.18 11.31
CA SER A 73 -1.65 -8.78 9.89
C SER A 73 -1.64 -9.98 8.93
N SER A 74 -1.24 -11.17 9.40
CA SER A 74 -1.31 -12.41 8.62
C SER A 74 -2.72 -12.72 8.13
N ASP A 75 -3.72 -12.48 8.97
CA ASP A 75 -5.11 -12.82 8.65
C ASP A 75 -5.65 -11.93 7.52
N VAL A 76 -5.23 -10.66 7.48
CA VAL A 76 -5.53 -9.75 6.36
C VAL A 76 -4.90 -10.25 5.06
N ILE A 77 -3.62 -10.65 5.13
CA ILE A 77 -2.87 -11.15 3.96
C ILE A 77 -3.49 -12.44 3.46
N ASP A 78 -3.85 -13.36 4.35
CA ASP A 78 -4.43 -14.65 4.00
C ASP A 78 -5.84 -14.49 3.40
N ALA A 79 -6.66 -13.58 3.93
CA ALA A 79 -7.97 -13.26 3.37
C ALA A 79 -7.85 -12.75 1.92
N LEU A 80 -6.98 -11.76 1.68
CA LEU A 80 -6.73 -11.23 0.33
C LEU A 80 -6.14 -12.28 -0.61
N LYS A 81 -5.19 -13.09 -0.14
CA LYS A 81 -4.61 -14.20 -0.92
C LYS A 81 -5.65 -15.23 -1.31
N LYS A 82 -6.59 -15.55 -0.40
CA LYS A 82 -7.71 -16.44 -0.68
C LYS A 82 -8.59 -15.89 -1.80
N GLN A 83 -8.86 -14.58 -1.81
CA GLN A 83 -9.63 -13.94 -2.88
C GLN A 83 -8.89 -13.98 -4.22
N CYS A 84 -7.59 -13.70 -4.25
CA CYS A 84 -6.78 -13.86 -5.46
C CYS A 84 -6.91 -15.29 -6.01
N LYS A 85 -6.79 -16.30 -5.15
CA LYS A 85 -6.95 -17.70 -5.55
C LYS A 85 -8.35 -18.02 -6.08
N LYS A 86 -9.40 -17.51 -5.41
CA LYS A 86 -10.80 -17.68 -5.83
C LYS A 86 -11.07 -17.05 -7.20
N GLY A 87 -10.45 -15.88 -7.47
CA GLY A 87 -10.53 -15.19 -8.75
C GLY A 87 -9.60 -15.75 -9.84
N GLY A 88 -8.90 -16.86 -9.61
CA GLY A 88 -8.00 -17.46 -10.61
C GLY A 88 -6.70 -16.67 -10.85
N VAL A 89 -6.36 -15.71 -9.98
CA VAL A 89 -5.16 -14.88 -10.12
C VAL A 89 -3.90 -15.72 -9.95
N GLN A 90 -3.00 -15.62 -10.91
CA GLN A 90 -1.67 -16.24 -10.83
C GLN A 90 -0.71 -15.26 -10.14
N ILE A 91 -0.08 -15.70 -9.06
CA ILE A 91 0.86 -14.89 -8.29
C ILE A 91 2.27 -15.42 -8.51
N TYR A 92 3.12 -14.60 -9.07
CA TYR A 92 4.53 -14.91 -9.29
C TYR A 92 5.38 -14.24 -8.20
N TYR A 93 6.11 -15.06 -7.43
CA TYR A 93 7.01 -14.58 -6.41
C TYR A 93 8.44 -14.47 -6.96
N HIS A 94 9.25 -13.62 -6.32
CA HIS A 94 10.64 -13.40 -6.73
C HIS A 94 10.77 -13.02 -8.21
N THR A 95 9.75 -12.30 -8.71
CA THR A 95 9.62 -11.92 -10.12
C THR A 95 9.65 -10.39 -10.18
N GLU A 96 10.78 -9.86 -10.56
CA GLU A 96 10.99 -8.42 -10.66
C GLU A 96 10.72 -7.95 -12.09
N VAL A 97 9.90 -6.91 -12.21
CA VAL A 97 9.64 -6.22 -13.48
C VAL A 97 10.73 -5.18 -13.71
N LYS A 98 11.44 -5.29 -14.82
CA LYS A 98 12.51 -4.39 -15.23
C LYS A 98 12.00 -3.23 -16.11
N GLU A 99 11.12 -3.54 -17.03
CA GLU A 99 10.65 -2.58 -18.04
C GLU A 99 9.19 -2.84 -18.40
N LEU A 100 8.48 -1.80 -18.84
CA LEU A 100 7.20 -1.91 -19.50
C LEU A 100 7.42 -2.18 -20.99
N LEU A 101 6.58 -3.00 -21.59
CA LEU A 101 6.59 -3.26 -23.04
C LEU A 101 5.44 -2.50 -23.67
N PHE A 102 5.74 -1.80 -24.74
CA PHE A 102 4.78 -1.03 -25.52
C PHE A 102 4.62 -1.64 -26.92
N ASP A 103 3.49 -1.35 -27.57
CA ASP A 103 3.29 -1.63 -28.97
C ASP A 103 4.27 -0.83 -29.85
N GLU A 104 4.28 -1.09 -31.16
CA GLU A 104 5.18 -0.42 -32.12
C GLU A 104 4.95 1.10 -32.15
N GLU A 105 3.73 1.54 -31.96
CA GLU A 105 3.31 2.94 -31.97
C GLU A 105 3.58 3.63 -30.62
N LYS A 106 3.91 2.85 -29.59
CA LYS A 106 4.12 3.27 -28.19
C LYS A 106 2.90 3.93 -27.54
N GLU A 107 1.72 3.60 -28.00
CA GLU A 107 0.46 4.12 -27.45
C GLU A 107 -0.08 3.23 -26.33
N ASN A 108 0.14 1.92 -26.41
CA ASN A 108 -0.40 0.97 -25.46
C ASN A 108 0.70 0.18 -24.76
N CYS A 109 0.54 -0.02 -23.44
CA CYS A 109 1.39 -0.94 -22.68
C CYS A 109 0.83 -2.36 -22.84
N VAL A 110 1.60 -3.22 -23.51
CA VAL A 110 1.18 -4.57 -23.90
C VAL A 110 1.83 -5.67 -23.05
N GLY A 111 2.58 -5.32 -22.03
CA GLY A 111 3.21 -6.30 -21.16
C GLY A 111 4.37 -5.74 -20.35
N VAL A 112 5.14 -6.66 -19.79
CA VAL A 112 6.32 -6.35 -18.97
C VAL A 112 7.50 -7.24 -19.34
N LEU A 113 8.71 -6.69 -19.21
CA LEU A 113 9.97 -7.43 -19.29
C LEU A 113 10.44 -7.70 -17.84
N LEU A 114 10.71 -8.95 -17.55
CA LEU A 114 11.22 -9.37 -16.25
C LEU A 114 12.75 -9.26 -16.19
N SER A 115 13.31 -9.20 -14.99
CA SER A 115 14.76 -9.12 -14.75
C SER A 115 15.51 -10.36 -15.29
N ASP A 116 14.84 -11.52 -15.42
CA ASP A 116 15.39 -12.74 -16.02
C ASP A 116 15.33 -12.77 -17.56
N GLY A 117 14.86 -11.69 -18.18
CA GLY A 117 14.73 -11.52 -19.64
C GLY A 117 13.44 -12.08 -20.23
N LYS A 118 12.56 -12.69 -19.43
CA LYS A 118 11.26 -13.16 -19.94
C LYS A 118 10.30 -12.01 -20.14
N LYS A 119 9.46 -12.11 -21.17
CA LYS A 119 8.36 -11.21 -21.44
C LYS A 119 7.06 -11.82 -20.94
N MET A 120 6.25 -11.02 -20.26
CA MET A 120 4.87 -11.36 -19.92
C MET A 120 3.95 -10.38 -20.63
N MET A 121 3.14 -10.90 -21.55
CA MET A 121 2.19 -10.09 -22.33
C MET A 121 0.85 -10.02 -21.60
N GLY A 122 0.11 -8.95 -21.85
CA GLY A 122 -1.23 -8.74 -21.30
C GLY A 122 -1.92 -7.57 -22.00
N ASP A 123 -3.24 -7.52 -21.91
CA ASP A 123 -4.06 -6.48 -22.53
C ASP A 123 -3.93 -5.13 -21.81
N SER A 124 -3.56 -5.17 -20.52
CA SER A 124 -3.35 -3.97 -19.70
C SER A 124 -2.39 -4.27 -18.55
N VAL A 125 -1.70 -3.25 -18.07
CA VAL A 125 -0.78 -3.34 -16.93
C VAL A 125 -1.20 -2.36 -15.83
N ILE A 126 -1.45 -2.87 -14.63
CA ILE A 126 -1.71 -2.05 -13.45
C ILE A 126 -0.41 -1.92 -12.64
N LEU A 127 0.10 -0.70 -12.54
CA LEU A 127 1.30 -0.39 -11.77
C LEU A 127 0.94 -0.11 -10.31
N ALA A 128 1.11 -1.10 -9.45
CA ALA A 128 0.75 -1.05 -8.03
C ALA A 128 1.93 -1.38 -7.11
N CYS A 129 3.14 -0.91 -7.45
CA CYS A 129 4.41 -1.25 -6.78
C CYS A 129 4.60 -0.59 -5.40
N GLY A 130 3.68 0.27 -4.98
CA GLY A 130 3.82 1.07 -3.76
C GLY A 130 4.81 2.23 -3.91
N GLY A 131 5.24 2.79 -2.78
CA GLY A 131 6.09 3.98 -2.71
C GLY A 131 7.58 3.71 -2.55
N PHE A 132 8.25 4.57 -1.75
CA PHE A 132 9.71 4.52 -1.54
C PHE A 132 10.08 4.47 -0.04
N SER A 133 9.22 3.90 0.80
CA SER A 133 9.49 3.77 2.24
C SER A 133 9.69 2.30 2.61
N TYR A 134 10.66 2.02 3.48
CA TYR A 134 11.02 0.65 3.89
C TYR A 134 11.32 -0.27 2.70
N ALA A 135 12.38 0.03 1.96
CA ALA A 135 12.76 -0.67 0.73
C ALA A 135 12.88 -2.21 0.90
N SER A 136 13.27 -2.69 2.08
CA SER A 136 13.32 -4.13 2.41
C SER A 136 11.97 -4.85 2.31
N THR A 137 10.86 -4.12 2.31
CA THR A 137 9.51 -4.66 2.11
C THR A 137 9.05 -4.70 0.66
N GLY A 138 9.89 -4.25 -0.28
CA GLY A 138 9.60 -4.19 -1.71
C GLY A 138 9.24 -2.79 -2.24
N SER A 139 9.07 -1.78 -1.35
CA SER A 139 8.80 -0.39 -1.76
C SER A 139 10.12 0.34 -2.04
N ASN A 140 10.82 -0.05 -3.10
CA ASN A 140 12.14 0.43 -3.48
C ASN A 140 12.12 1.56 -4.53
N GLY A 141 10.94 2.06 -4.89
CA GLY A 141 10.78 3.12 -5.87
C GLY A 141 10.76 2.66 -7.33
N SER A 142 10.84 1.36 -7.63
CA SER A 142 10.80 0.83 -9.00
C SER A 142 9.56 1.27 -9.78
N GLY A 143 8.41 1.40 -9.10
CA GLY A 143 7.18 1.91 -9.71
C GLY A 143 7.32 3.30 -10.33
N TYR A 144 8.11 4.19 -9.73
CA TYR A 144 8.36 5.52 -10.30
C TYR A 144 9.21 5.47 -11.56
N THR A 145 10.15 4.53 -11.63
CA THR A 145 10.96 4.31 -12.85
C THR A 145 10.08 3.79 -13.98
N LEU A 146 9.23 2.81 -13.71
CA LEU A 146 8.28 2.28 -14.68
C LEU A 146 7.26 3.34 -15.14
N ALA A 147 6.75 4.16 -14.22
CA ALA A 147 5.85 5.25 -14.56
C ALA A 147 6.52 6.30 -15.48
N LYS A 148 7.81 6.59 -15.28
CA LYS A 148 8.58 7.46 -16.20
C LYS A 148 8.70 6.86 -17.60
N GLN A 149 8.87 5.54 -17.71
CA GLN A 149 8.90 4.87 -19.03
C GLN A 149 7.57 5.03 -19.76
N ALA A 150 6.46 5.08 -19.03
CA ALA A 150 5.12 5.36 -19.57
C ALA A 150 4.83 6.87 -19.78
N GLY A 151 5.84 7.73 -19.71
CA GLY A 151 5.70 9.17 -19.98
C GLY A 151 5.19 10.01 -18.80
N HIS A 152 4.97 9.43 -17.62
CA HIS A 152 4.51 10.19 -16.47
C HIS A 152 5.62 11.09 -15.89
N LYS A 153 5.24 12.30 -15.49
CA LYS A 153 6.10 13.20 -14.72
C LYS A 153 6.02 12.82 -13.24
N ILE A 154 7.18 12.58 -12.63
CA ILE A 154 7.28 12.26 -11.21
C ILE A 154 7.68 13.52 -10.44
N LYS A 155 6.86 13.94 -9.48
CA LYS A 155 7.23 14.96 -8.49
C LYS A 155 8.34 14.44 -7.59
N SER A 156 9.14 15.35 -7.03
CA SER A 156 10.12 15.02 -5.99
C SER A 156 9.46 14.23 -4.88
N ILE A 157 10.10 13.11 -4.51
CA ILE A 157 9.64 12.27 -3.42
C ILE A 157 10.23 12.83 -2.14
N GLU A 158 9.39 13.21 -1.21
CA GLU A 158 9.77 13.77 0.08
C GLU A 158 9.20 12.89 1.20
N PRO A 159 9.89 12.78 2.36
CA PRO A 159 9.38 12.03 3.48
C PRO A 159 8.16 12.74 4.09
N SER A 160 7.13 11.96 4.42
CA SER A 160 5.92 12.47 5.09
C SER A 160 6.03 12.38 6.61
N LEU A 161 6.63 11.30 7.12
CA LEU A 161 6.90 11.10 8.53
C LEU A 161 8.37 10.71 8.71
N VAL A 162 9.05 11.41 9.63
CA VAL A 162 10.44 11.14 9.99
C VAL A 162 10.56 11.06 11.51
N PRO A 163 11.48 10.26 12.05
CA PRO A 163 11.79 10.30 13.48
C PRO A 163 12.47 11.62 13.85
N PHE A 164 12.28 12.05 15.09
CA PHE A 164 13.08 13.13 15.65
C PHE A 164 14.47 12.62 16.05
N GLU A 165 15.49 13.42 15.75
CA GLU A 165 16.80 13.26 16.33
C GLU A 165 16.94 14.19 17.54
N MET A 166 17.18 13.61 18.72
CA MET A 166 17.34 14.36 19.96
C MET A 166 18.82 14.59 20.23
N LYS A 167 19.17 15.80 20.67
CA LYS A 167 20.55 16.13 21.10
C LYS A 167 20.88 15.56 22.47
N GLU A 168 19.86 15.41 23.30
CA GLU A 168 19.96 14.96 24.69
C GLU A 168 20.15 13.43 24.74
N MET A 169 21.23 13.02 25.40
CA MET A 169 21.62 11.62 25.48
C MET A 169 20.64 10.76 26.30
N TRP A 170 19.95 11.33 27.31
CA TRP A 170 18.99 10.60 28.15
C TRP A 170 17.82 10.03 27.34
N CYS A 171 17.50 10.62 26.19
CA CYS A 171 16.45 10.08 25.31
C CYS A 171 16.76 8.66 24.82
N LYS A 172 18.03 8.26 24.78
CA LYS A 172 18.44 6.90 24.39
C LYS A 172 18.00 5.85 25.41
N ASP A 173 17.95 6.22 26.69
CA ASP A 173 17.52 5.33 27.76
C ASP A 173 16.01 5.04 27.70
N LEU A 174 15.26 5.90 27.00
CA LEU A 174 13.83 5.75 26.74
C LEU A 174 13.51 5.04 25.42
N MET A 175 14.53 4.60 24.68
CA MET A 175 14.33 3.97 23.39
C MET A 175 13.55 2.64 23.54
N GLY A 176 12.43 2.53 22.82
CA GLY A 176 11.56 1.36 22.92
C GLY A 176 10.50 1.44 24.02
N LEU A 177 10.51 2.46 24.88
CA LEU A 177 9.45 2.67 25.87
C LEU A 177 8.12 2.89 25.17
N THR A 178 7.13 2.10 25.52
CA THR A 178 5.74 2.25 25.07
C THR A 178 4.86 2.59 26.25
N LEU A 179 4.33 3.79 26.25
CA LEU A 179 3.34 4.22 27.25
C LEU A 179 1.95 3.76 26.81
N LYS A 180 1.20 3.14 27.73
CA LYS A 180 -0.18 2.71 27.47
C LYS A 180 -1.14 3.55 28.32
N ASN A 181 -2.25 3.96 27.70
CA ASN A 181 -3.36 4.66 28.39
C ASN A 181 -2.94 5.91 29.16
N ILE A 182 -2.03 6.69 28.61
CA ILE A 182 -1.71 8.02 29.14
C ILE A 182 -2.75 9.03 28.63
N GLY A 183 -3.30 9.80 29.56
CA GLY A 183 -4.17 10.96 29.28
C GLY A 183 -3.37 12.25 29.32
#